data_89c7b20f75c81d1c27f545207359aa9e
#
_entry.id   89c7b20f75c81d1c27f545207359aa9e
#
_cell.length_a   1.000
_cell.length_b   1.000
_cell.length_c   1.000
_cell.angle_alpha   90.00
_cell.angle_beta   90.00
_cell.angle_gamma   90.00
#
_symmetry.space_group_name_H-M   'P 1'
#
loop_
_entity.id
_entity.type
_entity.pdbx_description
1 polymer ?
#
loop_
_entity_poly.entity_id
_entity_poly.type
_entity_poly.pdbx_seq_one_letter_code
_entity_poly.pdbx_strand_id
1 'polypeptide(L)'
;ETDAAEEIGGELEEFLDFNNDGLFTTNDGKYNGVLCSLPAHDACSDDKSLNVRAELVLVMSGSNPLMVVNATDDAVSQTYDHDDDTDTPEIANPNFNPNDTAVYIAGENTGFVTLTIADLHNQPMPAGTKITFSPSVGGGATPSTFVWPNDNHNGGLTFSVGIKGAKEPTAGVLSVTIETEEGKVATTFSPVTIIIQ
;
A
#
# COMPACT_ATOMS: atom_id res chain seq x y z
N GLU A 1 -19.24 12.25 26.47
CA GLU A 1 -18.56 11.74 27.66
C GLU A 1 -18.91 10.27 27.80
N THR A 2 -17.97 9.41 27.49
CA THR A 2 -18.05 8.00 27.79
C THR A 2 -17.64 7.79 29.25
N ASP A 3 -18.52 7.19 29.99
CA ASP A 3 -18.25 6.74 31.35
C ASP A 3 -17.04 5.80 31.31
N ALA A 4 -15.99 6.12 32.03
CA ALA A 4 -14.84 5.25 32.18
C ALA A 4 -15.29 4.02 33.01
N ALA A 5 -15.84 3.04 32.33
CA ALA A 5 -16.13 1.76 32.93
C ALA A 5 -14.81 1.01 33.06
N GLU A 6 -14.39 0.78 34.27
CA GLU A 6 -13.27 -0.07 34.61
C GLU A 6 -13.59 -1.50 34.18
N GLU A 7 -13.20 -1.86 32.96
CA GLU A 7 -13.27 -3.26 32.52
C GLU A 7 -12.15 -4.04 33.19
N ILE A 8 -12.50 -5.05 33.97
CA ILE A 8 -11.53 -5.91 34.64
C ILE A 8 -10.72 -6.66 33.58
N GLY A 9 -9.51 -6.17 33.31
CA GLY A 9 -8.55 -6.74 32.38
C GLY A 9 -8.38 -6.02 31.04
N GLY A 10 -9.02 -4.86 30.85
CA GLY A 10 -8.78 -3.94 29.72
C GLY A 10 -7.73 -2.87 30.03
N GLU A 11 -7.27 -2.16 28.99
CA GLU A 11 -6.54 -0.91 29.17
C GLU A 11 -7.50 0.19 29.62
N LEU A 12 -7.00 1.12 30.44
CA LEU A 12 -7.79 2.28 30.88
C LEU A 12 -8.25 3.08 29.66
N GLU A 13 -9.53 3.40 29.60
CA GLU A 13 -10.06 4.26 28.56
C GLU A 13 -9.45 5.66 28.64
N GLU A 14 -9.06 6.19 27.48
CA GLU A 14 -8.53 7.54 27.36
C GLU A 14 -9.69 8.54 27.45
N PHE A 15 -9.67 9.41 28.45
CA PHE A 15 -10.69 10.44 28.58
C PHE A 15 -10.27 11.75 27.91
N LEU A 16 -11.25 12.48 27.39
CA LEU A 16 -11.04 13.82 26.87
C LEU A 16 -11.07 14.83 28.02
N ASP A 17 -9.89 15.32 28.36
CA ASP A 17 -9.73 16.40 29.34
C ASP A 17 -10.01 17.76 28.72
N PHE A 18 -11.24 18.24 28.89
CA PHE A 18 -11.70 19.49 28.27
C PHE A 18 -11.16 20.75 28.98
N ASN A 19 -10.83 20.66 30.26
CA ASN A 19 -10.31 21.80 31.04
C ASN A 19 -8.79 21.76 31.25
N ASN A 20 -8.15 20.69 30.79
CA ASN A 20 -6.70 20.47 30.81
C ASN A 20 -6.11 20.45 32.22
N ASP A 21 -6.84 19.91 33.21
CA ASP A 21 -6.38 19.74 34.57
C ASP A 21 -5.77 18.35 34.86
N GLY A 22 -5.84 17.44 33.88
CA GLY A 22 -5.34 16.08 34.00
C GLY A 22 -6.27 15.11 34.76
N LEU A 23 -7.48 15.54 35.09
CA LEU A 23 -8.46 14.76 35.83
C LEU A 23 -9.70 14.48 34.98
N PHE A 24 -10.30 13.31 35.21
CA PHE A 24 -11.59 13.02 34.59
C PHE A 24 -12.68 13.89 35.21
N THR A 25 -13.33 14.71 34.40
CA THR A 25 -14.47 15.52 34.82
C THR A 25 -15.77 14.78 34.48
N THR A 26 -16.52 14.42 35.50
CA THR A 26 -17.84 13.77 35.33
C THR A 26 -18.82 14.71 34.67
N ASN A 27 -19.76 14.15 33.90
CA ASN A 27 -20.84 14.90 33.27
C ASN A 27 -21.64 15.69 34.32
N ASP A 28 -21.63 17.01 34.19
CA ASP A 28 -22.39 17.93 35.05
C ASP A 28 -23.79 18.23 34.50
N GLY A 29 -24.20 17.56 33.41
CA GLY A 29 -25.48 17.77 32.73
C GLY A 29 -25.54 19.05 31.93
N LYS A 30 -24.43 19.79 31.75
CA LYS A 30 -24.34 21.01 30.98
C LYS A 30 -23.63 20.81 29.67
N TYR A 31 -23.92 21.62 28.68
CA TYR A 31 -23.22 21.61 27.40
C TYR A 31 -21.92 22.40 27.50
N ASN A 32 -20.80 21.71 27.42
CA ASN A 32 -19.45 22.27 27.51
C ASN A 32 -18.78 22.40 26.12
N GLY A 33 -19.54 22.35 25.05
CA GLY A 33 -19.07 22.46 23.67
C GLY A 33 -18.80 23.88 23.21
N VAL A 34 -19.20 24.20 21.97
CA VAL A 34 -19.11 25.55 21.43
C VAL A 34 -19.95 26.49 22.29
N LEU A 35 -19.40 27.67 22.61
CA LEU A 35 -20.05 28.65 23.49
C LEU A 35 -21.53 28.81 23.18
N CYS A 36 -22.36 28.63 24.19
CA CYS A 36 -23.79 28.82 24.09
C CYS A 36 -24.12 30.26 23.67
N SER A 37 -24.83 30.41 22.56
CA SER A 37 -25.26 31.72 22.05
C SER A 37 -26.51 32.25 22.74
N LEU A 38 -27.17 31.41 23.53
CA LEU A 38 -28.42 31.77 24.25
C LEU A 38 -28.14 31.78 25.75
N PRO A 39 -27.92 32.93 26.38
CA PRO A 39 -27.53 33.06 27.78
C PRO A 39 -28.61 32.66 28.80
N ALA A 40 -29.77 32.21 28.35
CA ALA A 40 -30.89 31.87 29.23
C ALA A 40 -31.19 30.36 29.30
N HIS A 41 -30.27 29.50 28.85
CA HIS A 41 -30.51 28.06 28.89
C HIS A 41 -29.78 27.45 30.09
N ASP A 42 -30.50 26.83 31.02
CA ASP A 42 -29.94 26.13 32.18
C ASP A 42 -28.97 24.97 31.81
N ALA A 43 -29.00 24.57 30.55
CA ALA A 43 -28.12 23.55 29.99
C ALA A 43 -26.77 24.11 29.46
N CYS A 44 -26.54 25.41 29.50
CA CYS A 44 -25.29 26.01 29.09
C CYS A 44 -24.31 26.14 30.26
N SER A 45 -23.04 25.87 30.04
CA SER A 45 -21.98 26.19 30.98
C SER A 45 -21.79 27.70 31.12
N ASP A 46 -21.43 28.15 32.32
CA ASP A 46 -21.03 29.55 32.58
C ASP A 46 -19.59 29.84 32.09
N ASP A 47 -18.89 28.84 31.58
CA ASP A 47 -17.53 28.98 31.06
C ASP A 47 -17.50 29.88 29.85
N LYS A 48 -16.59 30.84 29.88
CA LYS A 48 -16.40 31.84 28.80
C LYS A 48 -15.29 31.45 27.82
N SER A 49 -14.69 30.30 28.01
CA SER A 49 -13.60 29.80 27.17
C SER A 49 -13.81 28.30 26.86
N LEU A 50 -13.44 27.89 25.68
CA LEU A 50 -13.47 26.52 25.22
C LEU A 50 -12.10 26.10 24.75
N ASN A 51 -11.62 24.96 25.22
CA ASN A 51 -10.40 24.35 24.68
C ASN A 51 -10.72 23.74 23.31
N VAL A 52 -10.06 24.24 22.27
CA VAL A 52 -10.17 23.70 20.92
C VAL A 52 -8.96 22.79 20.67
N ARG A 53 -9.22 21.56 20.34
CA ARG A 53 -8.20 20.57 19.95
C ARG A 53 -8.32 20.25 18.47
N ALA A 54 -7.20 20.08 17.83
CA ALA A 54 -7.12 19.57 16.47
C ALA A 54 -6.10 18.44 16.43
N GLU A 55 -6.45 17.35 15.80
CA GLU A 55 -5.54 16.23 15.58
C GLU A 55 -5.00 16.30 14.15
N LEU A 56 -3.73 16.02 13.99
CA LEU A 56 -3.06 15.93 12.71
C LEU A 56 -2.28 14.63 12.64
N VAL A 57 -2.57 13.82 11.66
CA VAL A 57 -1.78 12.62 11.36
C VAL A 57 -0.66 13.02 10.42
N LEU A 58 0.58 12.83 10.85
CA LEU A 58 1.77 13.00 10.03
C LEU A 58 2.34 11.63 9.67
N VAL A 59 2.34 11.31 8.39
CA VAL A 59 3.02 10.13 7.87
C VAL A 59 4.45 10.53 7.50
N MET A 60 5.43 9.91 8.16
CA MET A 60 6.85 10.13 7.88
C MET A 60 7.35 9.07 6.91
N SER A 61 7.80 9.50 5.75
CA SER A 61 8.27 8.64 4.67
C SER A 61 9.76 8.86 4.42
N GLY A 62 10.50 7.77 4.23
CA GLY A 62 11.90 7.80 3.81
C GLY A 62 12.03 7.84 2.28
N SER A 63 13.13 8.41 1.78
CA SER A 63 13.41 8.49 0.33
C SER A 63 14.03 7.22 -0.24
N ASN A 64 14.42 6.26 0.61
CA ASN A 64 15.04 5.00 0.19
C ASN A 64 13.95 3.93 -0.03
N PRO A 65 13.72 3.49 -1.27
CA PRO A 65 12.70 2.51 -1.55
C PRO A 65 13.12 1.08 -1.20
N LEU A 66 12.17 0.30 -0.72
CA LEU A 66 12.19 -1.15 -0.63
C LEU A 66 11.17 -1.69 -1.63
N MET A 67 11.54 -2.72 -2.37
CA MET A 67 10.64 -3.39 -3.30
C MET A 67 10.67 -4.89 -3.07
N VAL A 68 9.50 -5.51 -3.05
CA VAL A 68 9.31 -6.96 -2.92
C VAL A 68 8.48 -7.44 -4.09
N VAL A 69 8.93 -8.48 -4.77
CA VAL A 69 8.11 -9.20 -5.76
C VAL A 69 7.24 -10.20 -5.00
N ASN A 70 5.93 -10.05 -5.10
CA ASN A 70 4.97 -10.86 -4.37
C ASN A 70 4.55 -12.10 -5.18
N ALA A 71 4.35 -11.92 -6.50
CA ALA A 71 3.97 -12.97 -7.42
C ALA A 71 4.35 -12.60 -8.85
N THR A 72 4.66 -13.60 -9.64
CA THR A 72 4.77 -13.52 -11.09
C THR A 72 3.73 -14.42 -11.71
N ASP A 73 3.18 -13.98 -12.85
CA ASP A 73 2.30 -14.81 -13.66
C ASP A 73 3.19 -15.82 -14.37
N ASP A 74 3.17 -17.02 -13.82
CA ASP A 74 3.95 -18.12 -14.31
C ASP A 74 3.08 -18.91 -15.32
N ALA A 75 3.31 -18.68 -16.60
CA ALA A 75 2.69 -19.52 -17.64
C ALA A 75 3.16 -20.98 -17.59
N VAL A 76 4.17 -21.24 -16.77
CA VAL A 76 4.68 -22.58 -16.47
C VAL A 76 3.99 -23.09 -15.20
N SER A 77 2.83 -23.68 -15.35
CA SER A 77 2.12 -24.32 -14.23
C SER A 77 2.99 -25.38 -13.54
N GLN A 78 2.73 -25.62 -12.25
CA GLN A 78 3.33 -26.76 -11.51
C GLN A 78 3.12 -28.10 -12.22
N THR A 79 1.99 -28.18 -12.89
CA THR A 79 1.62 -29.34 -13.70
C THR A 79 1.18 -28.84 -15.07
N TYR A 80 1.37 -29.64 -16.09
CA TYR A 80 0.80 -29.39 -17.39
C TYR A 80 0.06 -30.63 -17.89
N ASP A 81 -1.05 -30.37 -18.58
CA ASP A 81 -1.78 -31.39 -19.30
C ASP A 81 -1.05 -31.63 -20.63
N HIS A 82 -0.60 -32.88 -20.82
CA HIS A 82 0.20 -33.26 -21.98
C HIS A 82 -0.60 -33.35 -23.26
N ASP A 83 -1.92 -33.62 -23.19
CA ASP A 83 -2.72 -33.96 -24.33
C ASP A 83 -4.14 -33.34 -24.33
N ASP A 84 -4.42 -32.43 -23.39
CA ASP A 84 -5.76 -31.84 -23.21
C ASP A 84 -6.87 -32.90 -22.97
N ASP A 85 -6.47 -34.08 -22.50
CA ASP A 85 -7.35 -35.21 -22.17
C ASP A 85 -7.51 -35.33 -20.66
N THR A 86 -8.73 -35.16 -20.16
CA THR A 86 -9.07 -35.20 -18.73
C THR A 86 -8.81 -36.57 -18.08
N ASP A 87 -8.49 -37.60 -18.88
CA ASP A 87 -8.26 -38.96 -18.41
C ASP A 87 -6.74 -39.27 -18.14
N THR A 88 -5.83 -38.38 -18.56
CA THR A 88 -4.40 -38.57 -18.30
C THR A 88 -3.96 -37.84 -17.05
N PRO A 89 -3.09 -38.43 -16.20
CA PRO A 89 -2.55 -37.75 -15.04
C PRO A 89 -1.70 -36.56 -15.45
N GLU A 90 -1.93 -35.40 -14.83
CA GLU A 90 -1.07 -34.24 -14.99
C GLU A 90 0.39 -34.56 -14.65
N ILE A 91 1.30 -34.15 -15.50
CA ILE A 91 2.73 -34.38 -15.36
C ILE A 91 3.36 -33.19 -14.66
N ALA A 92 4.18 -33.45 -13.63
CA ALA A 92 4.93 -32.39 -12.97
C ALA A 92 5.81 -31.64 -13.98
N ASN A 93 5.68 -30.33 -14.03
CA ASN A 93 6.46 -29.50 -14.94
C ASN A 93 7.95 -29.47 -14.50
N PRO A 94 8.88 -30.02 -15.28
CA PRO A 94 10.29 -30.05 -14.89
C PRO A 94 10.94 -28.66 -14.90
N ASN A 95 10.30 -27.66 -15.50
CA ASN A 95 10.77 -26.29 -15.55
C ASN A 95 10.17 -25.41 -14.44
N PHE A 96 9.23 -25.96 -13.67
CA PHE A 96 8.65 -25.22 -12.54
C PHE A 96 9.68 -25.06 -11.42
N ASN A 97 9.92 -23.82 -11.06
CA ASN A 97 10.78 -23.46 -9.92
C ASN A 97 10.00 -22.48 -9.01
N PRO A 98 9.56 -22.90 -7.82
CA PRO A 98 8.79 -22.06 -6.92
C PRO A 98 9.55 -20.82 -6.41
N ASN A 99 10.88 -20.77 -6.62
CA ASN A 99 11.71 -19.61 -6.28
C ASN A 99 12.07 -18.77 -7.50
N ASP A 100 11.48 -19.05 -8.67
CA ASP A 100 11.75 -18.30 -9.88
C ASP A 100 11.00 -16.96 -9.84
N THR A 101 11.73 -15.89 -10.09
CA THR A 101 11.19 -14.53 -10.24
C THR A 101 11.00 -14.18 -11.72
N ALA A 102 10.77 -15.15 -12.56
CA ALA A 102 10.50 -14.96 -13.99
C ALA A 102 9.01 -14.88 -14.28
N VAL A 103 8.64 -14.07 -15.26
CA VAL A 103 7.32 -14.07 -15.89
C VAL A 103 7.44 -14.69 -17.29
N TYR A 104 6.61 -15.69 -17.55
CA TYR A 104 6.57 -16.38 -18.83
C TYR A 104 5.34 -15.88 -19.61
N ILE A 105 5.56 -15.45 -20.85
CA ILE A 105 4.52 -14.86 -21.70
C ILE A 105 4.47 -15.61 -23.04
N ALA A 106 3.32 -16.20 -23.34
CA ALA A 106 3.13 -16.88 -24.62
C ALA A 106 2.80 -15.86 -25.73
N GLY A 107 3.74 -15.65 -26.65
CA GLY A 107 3.59 -14.76 -27.80
C GLY A 107 3.20 -13.32 -27.40
N GLU A 108 2.15 -12.80 -28.04
CA GLU A 108 1.65 -11.44 -27.81
C GLU A 108 0.66 -11.32 -26.62
N ASN A 109 0.56 -12.32 -25.76
CA ASN A 109 -0.28 -12.26 -24.57
C ASN A 109 0.28 -11.26 -23.55
N THR A 110 -0.38 -11.11 -22.41
CA THR A 110 0.06 -10.24 -21.32
C THR A 110 0.32 -11.11 -20.11
N GLY A 111 1.52 -11.04 -19.55
CA GLY A 111 1.87 -11.63 -18.27
C GLY A 111 1.86 -10.57 -17.18
N PHE A 112 1.58 -10.98 -15.94
CA PHE A 112 1.45 -10.08 -14.80
C PHE A 112 2.54 -10.31 -13.76
N VAL A 113 2.96 -9.21 -13.16
CA VAL A 113 3.87 -9.20 -12.02
C VAL A 113 3.22 -8.38 -10.91
N THR A 114 3.14 -8.97 -9.73
CA THR A 114 2.67 -8.25 -8.54
C THR A 114 3.85 -7.92 -7.65
N LEU A 115 4.01 -6.64 -7.32
CA LEU A 115 5.09 -6.17 -6.49
C LEU A 115 4.62 -5.10 -5.52
N THR A 116 5.25 -5.06 -4.35
CA THR A 116 4.97 -4.05 -3.32
C THR A 116 6.17 -3.13 -3.19
N ILE A 117 5.90 -1.83 -3.17
CA ILE A 117 6.90 -0.76 -2.98
C ILE A 117 6.55 0.00 -1.71
N ALA A 118 7.54 0.20 -0.87
CA ALA A 118 7.47 0.95 0.38
C ALA A 118 8.80 1.67 0.62
N ASP A 119 8.91 2.45 1.67
CA ASP A 119 10.21 2.84 2.20
C ASP A 119 10.85 1.72 3.03
N LEU A 120 12.07 1.92 3.53
CA LEU A 120 12.78 0.92 4.33
C LEU A 120 12.10 0.58 5.66
N HIS A 121 11.14 1.38 6.10
CA HIS A 121 10.39 1.18 7.34
C HIS A 121 8.97 0.67 7.10
N ASN A 122 8.70 0.21 5.86
CA ASN A 122 7.38 -0.19 5.40
C ASN A 122 6.32 0.92 5.50
N GLN A 123 6.76 2.17 5.35
CA GLN A 123 5.89 3.33 5.22
C GLN A 123 5.67 3.68 3.73
N PRO A 124 4.65 4.48 3.39
CA PRO A 124 4.48 4.93 2.02
C PRO A 124 5.69 5.72 1.55
N MET A 125 5.96 5.71 0.25
CA MET A 125 6.96 6.59 -0.34
C MET A 125 6.52 8.06 -0.23
N PRO A 126 7.44 9.02 -0.21
CA PRO A 126 7.10 10.45 -0.21
C PRO A 126 6.13 10.82 -1.34
N ALA A 127 5.17 11.69 -1.04
CA ALA A 127 4.25 12.22 -2.06
C ALA A 127 5.02 12.82 -3.24
N GLY A 128 4.54 12.55 -4.45
CA GLY A 128 5.22 12.95 -5.68
C GLY A 128 6.32 11.99 -6.16
N THR A 129 6.64 10.93 -5.40
CA THR A 129 7.53 9.87 -5.87
C THR A 129 7.00 9.28 -7.17
N LYS A 130 7.81 9.29 -8.21
CA LYS A 130 7.48 8.72 -9.52
C LYS A 130 8.04 7.31 -9.65
N ILE A 131 7.21 6.38 -10.02
CA ILE A 131 7.58 5.00 -10.30
C ILE A 131 7.40 4.76 -11.79
N THR A 132 8.42 4.17 -12.42
CA THR A 132 8.41 3.83 -13.85
C THR A 132 8.69 2.35 -14.03
N PHE A 133 7.80 1.65 -14.73
CA PHE A 133 7.93 0.23 -15.07
C PHE A 133 8.37 0.11 -16.53
N SER A 134 9.55 -0.44 -16.75
CA SER A 134 10.18 -0.50 -18.08
C SER A 134 10.66 -1.91 -18.39
N PRO A 135 9.86 -2.71 -19.08
CA PRO A 135 10.35 -3.99 -19.61
C PRO A 135 11.34 -3.75 -20.75
N SER A 136 12.43 -4.51 -20.76
CA SER A 136 13.46 -4.39 -21.82
C SER A 136 13.07 -5.12 -23.11
N VAL A 137 12.01 -5.93 -23.06
CA VAL A 137 11.47 -6.71 -24.19
C VAL A 137 9.95 -6.65 -24.18
N GLY A 138 9.33 -6.96 -25.32
CA GLY A 138 7.87 -6.96 -25.47
C GLY A 138 7.29 -5.58 -25.79
N GLY A 139 5.99 -5.43 -25.62
CA GLY A 139 5.20 -4.26 -26.04
C GLY A 139 5.02 -3.17 -24.97
N GLY A 140 5.74 -3.24 -23.85
CA GLY A 140 5.64 -2.26 -22.77
C GLY A 140 4.92 -2.79 -21.52
N ALA A 141 4.81 -1.94 -20.50
CA ALA A 141 4.17 -2.23 -19.24
C ALA A 141 2.87 -1.42 -19.01
N THR A 142 1.93 -1.98 -18.28
CA THR A 142 0.69 -1.32 -17.86
C THR A 142 0.43 -1.57 -16.37
N PRO A 143 0.40 -0.55 -15.50
CA PRO A 143 0.75 0.83 -15.81
C PRO A 143 2.23 0.98 -16.19
N SER A 144 2.57 1.95 -17.02
CA SER A 144 3.99 2.26 -17.32
C SER A 144 4.60 3.21 -16.30
N THR A 145 3.78 4.06 -15.67
CA THR A 145 4.19 5.00 -14.64
C THR A 145 3.12 5.16 -13.57
N PHE A 146 3.56 5.52 -12.37
CA PHE A 146 2.70 5.87 -11.25
C PHE A 146 3.35 7.03 -10.48
N VAL A 147 2.52 7.94 -9.96
CA VAL A 147 2.97 9.02 -9.07
C VAL A 147 2.30 8.84 -7.73
N TRP A 148 3.11 8.76 -6.67
CA TRP A 148 2.62 8.54 -5.31
C TRP A 148 1.76 9.73 -4.87
N PRO A 149 0.51 9.49 -4.46
CA PRO A 149 -0.38 10.55 -4.04
C PRO A 149 0.06 11.17 -2.70
N ASN A 150 -0.44 12.38 -2.44
CA ASN A 150 -0.35 12.98 -1.11
C ASN A 150 -1.61 12.63 -0.33
N ASP A 151 -1.55 11.51 0.36
CA ASP A 151 -2.63 11.01 1.20
C ASP A 151 -2.07 10.50 2.54
N ASN A 152 -2.95 10.02 3.41
CA ASN A 152 -2.60 9.43 4.70
C ASN A 152 -2.57 7.89 4.65
N HIS A 153 -2.24 7.31 3.48
CA HIS A 153 -2.07 5.87 3.35
C HIS A 153 -1.01 5.34 4.32
N ASN A 154 -1.26 4.19 4.91
CA ASN A 154 -0.33 3.54 5.80
C ASN A 154 0.28 2.31 5.10
N GLY A 155 1.60 2.21 5.15
CA GLY A 155 2.35 1.12 4.52
C GLY A 155 2.63 1.30 3.03
N GLY A 156 3.23 0.29 2.41
CA GLY A 156 3.55 0.28 0.98
C GLY A 156 2.32 0.08 0.09
N LEU A 157 2.48 0.35 -1.20
CA LEU A 157 1.49 0.07 -2.22
C LEU A 157 1.87 -1.17 -3.03
N THR A 158 0.84 -1.97 -3.34
CA THR A 158 0.98 -3.14 -4.20
C THR A 158 0.52 -2.81 -5.61
N PHE A 159 1.37 -3.14 -6.57
CA PHE A 159 1.15 -2.90 -7.99
C PHE A 159 1.00 -4.24 -8.71
N SER A 160 -0.01 -4.34 -9.58
CA SER A 160 -0.11 -5.39 -10.58
C SER A 160 0.30 -4.80 -11.92
N VAL A 161 1.43 -5.23 -12.44
CA VAL A 161 2.01 -4.72 -13.67
C VAL A 161 1.86 -5.75 -14.78
N GLY A 162 1.06 -5.43 -15.79
CA GLY A 162 0.91 -6.23 -16.99
C GLY A 162 2.04 -5.94 -17.98
N ILE A 163 2.71 -6.98 -18.47
CA ILE A 163 3.77 -6.88 -19.46
C ILE A 163 3.26 -7.48 -20.77
N LYS A 164 3.24 -6.69 -21.83
CA LYS A 164 2.82 -7.15 -23.14
C LYS A 164 3.94 -7.95 -23.81
N GLY A 165 3.64 -9.15 -24.24
CA GLY A 165 4.55 -9.99 -24.99
C GLY A 165 4.81 -9.52 -26.43
N ALA A 166 5.52 -10.33 -27.22
CA ALA A 166 5.89 -10.09 -28.60
C ALA A 166 5.75 -11.36 -29.42
N LYS A 167 5.70 -11.23 -30.75
CA LYS A 167 5.57 -12.38 -31.68
C LYS A 167 6.77 -13.33 -31.64
N GLU A 168 7.96 -12.73 -31.49
CA GLU A 168 9.20 -13.48 -31.54
C GLU A 168 9.64 -13.83 -30.11
N PRO A 169 10.05 -15.09 -29.88
CA PRO A 169 10.60 -15.48 -28.59
C PRO A 169 11.81 -14.61 -28.21
N THR A 170 11.80 -14.09 -27.01
CA THR A 170 12.88 -13.25 -26.49
C THR A 170 12.89 -13.27 -24.97
N ALA A 171 14.03 -12.89 -24.38
CA ALA A 171 14.15 -12.75 -22.95
C ALA A 171 14.73 -11.39 -22.57
N GLY A 172 14.27 -10.88 -21.43
CA GLY A 172 14.70 -9.60 -20.90
C GLY A 172 14.40 -9.46 -19.41
N VAL A 173 14.36 -8.22 -18.95
CA VAL A 173 14.11 -7.91 -17.54
C VAL A 173 13.07 -6.78 -17.41
N LEU A 174 12.31 -6.81 -16.32
CA LEU A 174 11.51 -5.68 -15.90
C LEU A 174 12.38 -4.77 -15.04
N SER A 175 12.63 -3.56 -15.47
CA SER A 175 13.26 -2.52 -14.66
C SER A 175 12.19 -1.64 -14.01
N VAL A 176 12.32 -1.42 -12.70
CA VAL A 176 11.46 -0.53 -11.93
C VAL A 176 12.33 0.60 -11.39
N THR A 177 12.09 1.81 -11.88
CA THR A 177 12.80 3.01 -11.45
C THR A 177 11.91 3.85 -10.55
N ILE A 178 12.42 4.17 -9.37
CA ILE A 178 11.72 4.95 -8.34
C ILE A 178 12.49 6.25 -8.14
N GLU A 179 11.85 7.36 -8.45
CA GLU A 179 12.41 8.72 -8.39
C GLU A 179 11.71 9.49 -7.27
N THR A 180 12.45 9.87 -6.23
CA THR A 180 11.98 10.69 -5.11
C THR A 180 12.59 12.09 -5.19
N GLU A 181 12.08 13.02 -4.39
CA GLU A 181 12.59 14.38 -4.26
C GLU A 181 12.73 15.09 -5.64
N GLU A 182 11.68 15.00 -6.44
CA GLU A 182 11.66 15.58 -7.79
C GLU A 182 12.79 15.06 -8.71
N GLY A 183 13.12 13.76 -8.56
CA GLY A 183 14.14 13.10 -9.37
C GLY A 183 15.58 13.24 -8.86
N LYS A 184 15.80 13.85 -7.70
CA LYS A 184 17.14 13.95 -7.10
C LYS A 184 17.68 12.63 -6.59
N VAL A 185 16.78 11.75 -6.12
CA VAL A 185 17.11 10.40 -5.69
C VAL A 185 16.41 9.43 -6.64
N ALA A 186 17.19 8.63 -7.36
CA ALA A 186 16.67 7.61 -8.25
C ALA A 186 17.28 6.25 -7.92
N THR A 187 16.44 5.26 -7.75
CA THR A 187 16.82 3.86 -7.51
C THR A 187 16.18 2.99 -8.56
N THR A 188 16.96 2.12 -9.20
CA THR A 188 16.46 1.17 -10.20
C THR A 188 16.66 -0.24 -9.73
N PHE A 189 15.59 -1.02 -9.78
CA PHE A 189 15.57 -2.46 -9.52
C PHE A 189 15.31 -3.21 -10.82
N SER A 190 15.85 -4.43 -10.95
CA SER A 190 15.55 -5.33 -12.05
C SER A 190 15.17 -6.71 -11.48
N PRO A 191 14.00 -6.78 -10.80
CA PRO A 191 13.66 -7.91 -9.94
C PRO A 191 13.18 -9.14 -10.70
N VAL A 192 12.70 -8.97 -11.94
CA VAL A 192 11.95 -10.01 -12.66
C VAL A 192 12.55 -10.21 -14.04
N THR A 193 12.81 -11.47 -14.38
CA THR A 193 13.14 -11.90 -15.72
C THR A 193 11.86 -12.04 -16.56
N ILE A 194 11.87 -11.55 -17.79
CA ILE A 194 10.78 -11.71 -18.74
C ILE A 194 11.21 -12.73 -19.78
N ILE A 195 10.38 -13.74 -19.98
CA ILE A 195 10.59 -14.80 -20.99
C ILE A 195 9.38 -14.84 -21.88
N ILE A 196 9.54 -14.50 -23.15
CA ILE A 196 8.50 -14.55 -24.18
C ILE A 196 8.76 -15.80 -25.02
N GLN A 197 7.75 -16.67 -25.15
CA GLN A 197 7.80 -17.95 -25.85
C GLN A 197 6.87 -18.00 -27.05
#